data_e7bafe3c5fa3f61f190ede1fe64a9a88
#
_entry.id   e7bafe3c5fa3f61f190ede1fe64a9a88
#
_cell.length_a   1.000
_cell.length_b   1.000
_cell.length_c   1.000
_cell.angle_alpha   90.00
_cell.angle_beta   90.00
_cell.angle_gamma   90.00
#
_symmetry.space_group_name_H-M   'P 1'
#
loop_
_entity.id
_entity.type
_entity.pdbx_description
1 polymer ?
#
loop_
_entity_poly.entity_id
_entity_poly.type
_entity_poly.pdbx_seq_one_letter_code
_entity_poly.pdbx_strand_id
1 'polypeptide(L)'
;EALWIKADLTFEGLKQCLYQPHERVFVGDIPPIVDRLEKNKQNNISSISVRRIDNPVNKSVTWFNFNIPLNAGLVAVIGNKGSGKSAIADIIGHLCSCHTMEHASFLNAERFRKIPKRYANDYEATLVWADGEQHTISLASQQYESSIEDAQFLPQKYIEDVCNDFGDIFQKEINKVIFSYVDRNERGEAQNLNELVAAKSKPLEIEIQN
;
A
#
# COMPACT_ATOMS: atom_id res chain seq x y z
N GLU A 1 22.51 -28.89 -5.74
CA GLU A 1 21.13 -28.55 -6.10
C GLU A 1 20.21 -28.89 -4.93
N ALA A 2 19.32 -27.99 -4.58
CA ALA A 2 18.33 -28.17 -3.51
C ALA A 2 16.92 -28.29 -4.11
N LEU A 3 16.04 -28.97 -3.39
CA LEU A 3 14.61 -28.99 -3.69
C LEU A 3 13.91 -27.98 -2.77
N TRP A 4 13.28 -27.00 -3.37
CA TRP A 4 12.52 -25.97 -2.66
C TRP A 4 11.01 -26.20 -2.84
N ILE A 5 10.27 -26.09 -1.74
CA ILE A 5 8.82 -26.31 -1.73
C ILE A 5 8.14 -25.09 -1.14
N LYS A 6 7.19 -24.52 -1.89
CA LYS A 6 6.33 -23.42 -1.44
C LYS A 6 5.05 -23.97 -0.84
N ALA A 7 5.06 -24.30 0.44
CA ALA A 7 3.92 -24.87 1.15
C ALA A 7 4.04 -24.63 2.65
N ASP A 8 2.92 -24.73 3.36
CA ASP A 8 2.92 -24.85 4.82
C ASP A 8 3.56 -26.17 5.25
N LEU A 9 4.18 -26.18 6.44
CA LEU A 9 4.81 -27.38 7.01
C LEU A 9 3.77 -28.37 7.54
N THR A 10 2.83 -28.76 6.67
CA THR A 10 1.74 -29.68 6.95
C THR A 10 1.60 -30.69 5.82
N PHE A 11 0.91 -31.80 6.08
CA PHE A 11 0.61 -32.78 5.04
C PHE A 11 -0.25 -32.19 3.90
N GLU A 12 -1.23 -31.36 4.24
CA GLU A 12 -2.07 -30.66 3.25
C GLU A 12 -1.25 -29.65 2.42
N GLY A 13 -0.29 -28.94 3.03
CA GLY A 13 0.65 -28.10 2.32
C GLY A 13 1.48 -28.88 1.30
N LEU A 14 2.03 -30.02 1.69
CA LEU A 14 2.77 -30.91 0.78
C LEU A 14 1.87 -31.42 -0.35
N LYS A 15 0.63 -31.80 -0.06
CA LYS A 15 -0.36 -32.24 -1.03
C LYS A 15 -0.68 -31.15 -2.08
N GLN A 16 -0.71 -29.87 -1.68
CA GLN A 16 -0.87 -28.75 -2.62
C GLN A 16 0.24 -28.71 -3.68
N CYS A 17 1.46 -29.15 -3.36
CA CYS A 17 2.55 -29.20 -4.33
C CYS A 17 2.30 -30.20 -5.46
N LEU A 18 1.52 -31.25 -5.21
CA LEU A 18 1.12 -32.22 -6.24
C LEU A 18 0.10 -31.64 -7.24
N TYR A 19 -0.73 -30.71 -6.79
CA TYR A 19 -1.72 -30.06 -7.65
C TYR A 19 -1.14 -28.92 -8.48
N GLN A 20 -0.09 -28.24 -7.97
CA GLN A 20 0.53 -27.09 -8.62
C GLN A 20 2.07 -27.20 -8.61
N PRO A 21 2.66 -28.27 -9.17
CA PRO A 21 4.09 -28.52 -9.05
C PRO A 21 4.95 -27.42 -9.68
N HIS A 22 4.55 -26.86 -10.82
CA HIS A 22 5.32 -25.80 -11.51
C HIS A 22 5.37 -24.48 -10.74
N GLU A 23 4.40 -24.21 -9.87
CA GLU A 23 4.34 -22.98 -9.08
C GLU A 23 4.90 -23.14 -7.66
N ARG A 24 4.96 -24.39 -7.18
CA ARG A 24 5.27 -24.72 -5.78
C ARG A 24 6.55 -25.51 -5.58
N VAL A 25 7.13 -26.03 -6.62
CA VAL A 25 8.36 -26.85 -6.54
C VAL A 25 9.43 -26.25 -7.45
N PHE A 26 10.62 -26.06 -6.91
CA PHE A 26 11.78 -25.56 -7.65
C PHE A 26 13.00 -26.42 -7.32
N VAL A 27 13.72 -26.82 -8.35
CA VAL A 27 14.99 -27.58 -8.24
C VAL A 27 16.12 -26.67 -8.70
N GLY A 28 17.03 -26.37 -7.81
CA GLY A 28 18.15 -25.47 -8.08
C GLY A 28 18.69 -24.84 -6.80
N ASP A 29 19.61 -23.88 -6.93
CA ASP A 29 20.27 -23.27 -5.78
C ASP A 29 19.34 -22.32 -5.02
N ILE A 30 18.71 -21.36 -5.71
CA ILE A 30 17.79 -20.38 -5.10
C ILE A 30 16.60 -20.13 -6.02
N PRO A 31 15.35 -20.27 -5.54
CA PRO A 31 14.16 -19.90 -6.32
C PRO A 31 14.16 -18.43 -6.72
N PRO A 32 13.72 -18.06 -7.94
CA PRO A 32 13.69 -16.65 -8.39
C PRO A 32 12.90 -15.72 -7.45
N ILE A 33 11.84 -16.24 -6.81
CA ILE A 33 11.06 -15.44 -5.84
C ILE A 33 11.88 -15.13 -4.58
N VAL A 34 12.66 -16.09 -4.07
CA VAL A 34 13.50 -15.90 -2.89
C VAL A 34 14.63 -14.90 -3.21
N ASP A 35 15.31 -15.06 -4.34
CA ASP A 35 16.34 -14.14 -4.80
C ASP A 35 15.81 -12.71 -4.95
N ARG A 36 14.62 -12.54 -5.56
CA ARG A 36 13.97 -11.24 -5.67
C ARG A 36 13.65 -10.62 -4.31
N LEU A 37 13.18 -11.43 -3.35
CA LEU A 37 12.85 -10.95 -2.01
C LEU A 37 14.10 -10.52 -1.24
N GLU A 38 15.16 -11.32 -1.30
CA GLU A 38 16.43 -10.99 -0.65
C GLU A 38 17.03 -9.68 -1.16
N LYS A 39 16.87 -9.39 -2.46
CA LYS A 39 17.34 -8.16 -3.11
C LYS A 39 16.48 -6.93 -2.86
N ASN A 40 15.22 -7.10 -2.43
CA ASN A 40 14.24 -6.02 -2.31
C ASN A 40 13.49 -6.07 -0.96
N LYS A 41 14.17 -6.38 0.13
CA LYS A 41 13.56 -6.50 1.47
C LYS A 41 12.84 -5.22 1.90
N GLN A 42 13.41 -4.07 1.56
CA GLN A 42 12.84 -2.75 1.86
C GLN A 42 11.50 -2.47 1.17
N ASN A 43 11.15 -3.24 0.14
CA ASN A 43 9.89 -3.08 -0.60
C ASN A 43 8.85 -4.16 -0.25
N ASN A 44 9.11 -5.00 0.75
CA ASN A 44 8.23 -6.08 1.15
C ASN A 44 7.80 -5.91 2.60
N ILE A 45 6.49 -5.83 2.83
CA ILE A 45 5.93 -5.77 4.17
C ILE A 45 5.96 -7.19 4.76
N SER A 46 6.62 -7.34 5.89
CA SER A 46 6.75 -8.60 6.62
C SER A 46 5.57 -8.87 7.56
N SER A 47 5.11 -7.84 8.26
CA SER A 47 3.97 -7.97 9.16
C SER A 47 3.28 -6.63 9.42
N ILE A 48 2.03 -6.72 9.83
CA ILE A 48 1.25 -5.60 10.35
C ILE A 48 0.69 -5.97 11.71
N SER A 49 0.77 -5.06 12.66
CA SER A 49 0.13 -5.21 13.96
C SER A 49 -0.69 -3.97 14.31
N VAL A 50 -1.78 -4.18 15.02
CA VAL A 50 -2.57 -3.09 15.62
C VAL A 50 -2.79 -3.42 17.07
N ARG A 51 -2.46 -2.49 17.93
CA ARG A 51 -2.68 -2.63 19.37
C ARG A 51 -3.46 -1.46 19.93
N ARG A 52 -4.18 -1.73 20.98
CA ARG A 52 -4.81 -0.70 21.80
C ARG A 52 -3.78 -0.11 22.75
N ILE A 53 -3.80 1.22 22.94
CA ILE A 53 -2.93 1.88 23.90
C ILE A 53 -3.31 1.52 25.35
N ASP A 54 -2.37 1.64 26.28
CA ASP A 54 -2.58 1.23 27.68
C ASP A 54 -3.67 2.03 28.43
N ASN A 55 -3.84 3.32 28.08
CA ASN A 55 -4.84 4.21 28.69
C ASN A 55 -5.87 4.73 27.66
N PRO A 56 -6.74 3.87 27.15
CA PRO A 56 -7.70 4.24 26.12
C PRO A 56 -8.81 5.15 26.69
N VAL A 57 -9.25 6.10 25.89
CA VAL A 57 -10.39 6.97 26.22
C VAL A 57 -11.69 6.19 26.22
N ASN A 58 -11.87 5.28 25.25
CA ASN A 58 -13.09 4.48 25.07
C ASN A 58 -12.92 3.10 25.71
N LYS A 59 -13.10 2.99 27.03
CA LYS A 59 -12.83 1.76 27.78
C LYS A 59 -13.71 0.56 27.42
N SER A 60 -14.90 0.79 26.89
CA SER A 60 -15.93 -0.24 26.68
C SER A 60 -15.85 -0.98 25.34
N VAL A 61 -15.04 -0.51 24.39
CA VAL A 61 -15.02 -1.07 23.04
C VAL A 61 -13.60 -1.46 22.65
N THR A 62 -13.41 -2.71 22.26
CA THR A 62 -12.16 -3.20 21.66
C THR A 62 -12.42 -3.57 20.21
N TRP A 63 -11.77 -2.86 19.27
CA TRP A 63 -11.88 -3.09 17.83
C TRP A 63 -10.81 -4.04 17.31
N PHE A 64 -9.55 -3.77 17.66
CA PHE A 64 -8.40 -4.46 17.11
C PHE A 64 -7.41 -4.81 18.23
N ASN A 65 -6.84 -5.97 18.11
CA ASN A 65 -5.62 -6.40 18.78
C ASN A 65 -5.12 -7.62 18.02
N PHE A 66 -4.24 -7.39 17.04
CA PHE A 66 -3.73 -8.47 16.21
C PHE A 66 -2.30 -8.20 15.75
N ASN A 67 -1.62 -9.27 15.38
CA ASN A 67 -0.37 -9.25 14.64
C ASN A 67 -0.48 -10.28 13.51
N ILE A 68 -0.37 -9.81 12.26
CA ILE A 68 -0.56 -10.62 11.06
C ILE A 68 0.74 -10.61 10.26
N PRO A 69 1.43 -11.76 10.13
CA PRO A 69 2.52 -11.89 9.18
C PRO A 69 1.95 -11.85 7.75
N LEU A 70 2.65 -11.17 6.85
CA LEU A 70 2.27 -11.03 5.46
C LEU A 70 3.25 -11.80 4.57
N ASN A 71 2.71 -12.48 3.57
CA ASN A 71 3.52 -13.10 2.54
C ASN A 71 4.05 -12.01 1.59
N ALA A 72 5.29 -12.14 1.17
CA ALA A 72 5.94 -11.24 0.24
C ALA A 72 5.42 -11.29 -1.22
N GLY A 73 4.41 -12.09 -1.49
CA GLY A 73 3.71 -12.14 -2.77
C GLY A 73 2.34 -11.49 -2.69
N LEU A 74 1.39 -12.01 -3.44
CA LEU A 74 0.00 -11.62 -3.35
C LEU A 74 -0.62 -12.07 -2.02
N VAL A 75 -1.20 -11.15 -1.28
CA VAL A 75 -1.99 -11.44 -0.08
C VAL A 75 -3.45 -11.07 -0.33
N ALA A 76 -4.35 -12.04 -0.19
CA ALA A 76 -5.79 -11.84 -0.32
C ALA A 76 -6.45 -11.79 1.06
N VAL A 77 -7.17 -10.68 1.36
CA VAL A 77 -7.98 -10.55 2.58
C VAL A 77 -9.43 -10.88 2.25
N ILE A 78 -9.91 -12.02 2.75
CA ILE A 78 -11.27 -12.51 2.48
C ILE A 78 -12.14 -12.44 3.74
N GLY A 79 -13.46 -12.37 3.57
CA GLY A 79 -14.41 -12.36 4.67
C GLY A 79 -15.73 -11.70 4.27
N ASN A 80 -16.73 -11.83 5.13
CA ASN A 80 -18.07 -11.26 4.93
C ASN A 80 -18.08 -9.72 4.99
N LYS A 81 -19.19 -9.09 4.59
CA LYS A 81 -19.39 -7.66 4.75
C LYS A 81 -19.29 -7.27 6.24
N GLY A 82 -18.50 -6.26 6.54
CA GLY A 82 -18.29 -5.80 7.93
C GLY A 82 -17.18 -6.53 8.71
N SER A 83 -16.47 -7.51 8.11
CA SER A 83 -15.39 -8.26 8.78
C SER A 83 -14.06 -7.51 8.93
N GLY A 84 -13.97 -6.25 8.49
CA GLY A 84 -12.76 -5.43 8.66
C GLY A 84 -11.77 -5.47 7.50
N LYS A 85 -12.09 -6.08 6.35
CA LYS A 85 -11.19 -6.13 5.18
C LYS A 85 -10.66 -4.77 4.76
N SER A 86 -11.57 -3.81 4.55
CA SER A 86 -11.19 -2.43 4.18
C SER A 86 -10.44 -1.73 5.31
N ALA A 87 -10.73 -2.08 6.57
CA ALA A 87 -10.00 -1.49 7.71
C ALA A 87 -8.52 -1.87 7.69
N ILE A 88 -8.19 -3.13 7.38
CA ILE A 88 -6.79 -3.58 7.25
C ILE A 88 -6.10 -2.83 6.10
N ALA A 89 -6.75 -2.72 4.94
CA ALA A 89 -6.20 -2.01 3.80
C ALA A 89 -5.98 -0.52 4.10
N ASP A 90 -6.96 0.15 4.72
CA ASP A 90 -6.86 1.55 5.14
C ASP A 90 -5.71 1.76 6.16
N ILE A 91 -5.52 0.81 7.10
CA ILE A 91 -4.44 0.88 8.09
C ILE A 91 -3.07 0.73 7.42
N ILE A 92 -2.92 -0.17 6.45
CA ILE A 92 -1.68 -0.30 5.67
C ILE A 92 -1.41 0.99 4.90
N GLY A 93 -2.40 1.53 4.18
CA GLY A 93 -2.28 2.81 3.46
C GLY A 93 -1.89 3.97 4.39
N HIS A 94 -2.43 3.99 5.61
CA HIS A 94 -2.07 4.97 6.62
C HIS A 94 -0.61 4.84 7.09
N LEU A 95 -0.15 3.63 7.34
CA LEU A 95 1.23 3.34 7.76
C LEU A 95 2.26 3.66 6.67
N CYS A 96 1.87 3.52 5.40
CA CYS A 96 2.68 3.85 4.23
C CYS A 96 2.52 5.32 3.77
N SER A 97 1.88 6.17 4.55
CA SER A 97 1.68 7.60 4.26
C SER A 97 1.04 7.89 2.90
N CYS A 98 0.13 7.03 2.45
CA CYS A 98 -0.49 7.15 1.12
C CYS A 98 -1.40 8.38 1.01
N HIS A 99 -1.27 9.15 -0.07
CA HIS A 99 -2.05 10.37 -0.30
C HIS A 99 -3.54 10.11 -0.56
N THR A 100 -3.88 8.93 -1.08
CA THR A 100 -5.27 8.51 -1.33
C THR A 100 -6.09 8.19 -0.07
N MET A 101 -5.51 8.39 1.12
CA MET A 101 -6.18 8.17 2.41
C MET A 101 -7.42 9.05 2.63
N GLU A 102 -7.60 10.14 1.91
CA GLU A 102 -8.85 10.92 1.91
C GLU A 102 -10.06 10.10 1.44
N HIS A 103 -9.85 9.08 0.59
CA HIS A 103 -10.86 8.13 0.12
C HIS A 103 -11.01 6.88 1.00
N ALA A 104 -10.30 6.80 2.14
CA ALA A 104 -10.37 5.65 3.04
C ALA A 104 -11.81 5.40 3.51
N SER A 105 -12.24 4.14 3.48
CA SER A 105 -13.60 3.75 3.78
C SER A 105 -13.90 3.58 5.26
N PHE A 106 -12.89 3.27 6.06
CA PHE A 106 -12.98 3.02 7.49
C PHE A 106 -12.24 4.07 8.32
N LEU A 107 -10.97 4.35 7.99
CA LEU A 107 -10.10 5.24 8.78
C LEU A 107 -10.29 6.71 8.37
N ASN A 108 -11.53 7.19 8.46
CA ASN A 108 -11.94 8.55 8.08
C ASN A 108 -12.68 9.28 9.21
N ALA A 109 -12.94 10.58 9.01
CA ALA A 109 -13.59 11.47 9.97
C ALA A 109 -15.06 11.14 10.24
N GLU A 110 -15.73 10.42 9.34
CA GLU A 110 -17.15 10.05 9.49
C GLU A 110 -17.35 8.73 10.26
N ARG A 111 -16.28 7.91 10.37
CA ARG A 111 -16.33 6.58 10.99
C ARG A 111 -15.38 6.45 12.17
N PHE A 112 -14.20 5.87 11.98
CA PHE A 112 -13.32 5.49 13.09
C PHE A 112 -12.67 6.70 13.78
N ARG A 113 -12.46 7.80 13.04
CA ARG A 113 -11.99 9.09 13.58
C ARG A 113 -13.11 10.05 14.00
N LYS A 114 -14.38 9.61 13.90
CA LYS A 114 -15.57 10.45 14.16
C LYS A 114 -15.61 11.02 15.57
N ILE A 115 -15.86 12.34 15.67
CA ILE A 115 -16.14 13.04 16.94
C ILE A 115 -17.60 12.73 17.37
N PRO A 116 -17.88 12.56 18.69
CA PRO A 116 -16.97 12.72 19.84
C PRO A 116 -16.20 11.44 20.21
N LYS A 117 -16.53 10.30 19.63
CA LYS A 117 -16.00 8.99 20.04
C LYS A 117 -14.50 8.84 19.81
N ARG A 118 -13.99 9.30 18.65
CA ARG A 118 -12.57 9.30 18.28
C ARG A 118 -11.86 7.99 18.58
N TYR A 119 -12.44 6.85 18.19
CA TYR A 119 -11.88 5.52 18.45
C TYR A 119 -10.43 5.36 18.00
N ALA A 120 -10.05 6.04 16.93
CA ALA A 120 -8.68 6.00 16.40
C ALA A 120 -7.61 6.46 17.41
N ASN A 121 -7.98 7.32 18.39
CA ASN A 121 -7.06 7.79 19.43
C ASN A 121 -6.61 6.68 20.38
N ASP A 122 -7.37 5.60 20.48
CA ASP A 122 -7.12 4.49 21.39
C ASP A 122 -6.25 3.40 20.76
N TYR A 123 -5.78 3.59 19.52
CA TYR A 123 -5.05 2.57 18.76
C TYR A 123 -3.81 3.12 18.09
N GLU A 124 -2.80 2.29 18.05
CA GLU A 124 -1.62 2.47 17.22
C GLU A 124 -1.40 1.23 16.34
N ALA A 125 -0.81 1.44 15.20
CA ALA A 125 -0.48 0.38 14.27
C ALA A 125 1.03 0.41 13.98
N THR A 126 1.60 -0.78 13.77
CA THR A 126 3.00 -0.96 13.40
C THR A 126 3.08 -1.79 12.13
N LEU A 127 3.86 -1.31 11.18
CA LEU A 127 4.24 -2.03 9.97
C LEU A 127 5.72 -2.39 10.09
N VAL A 128 6.06 -3.62 9.73
CA VAL A 128 7.44 -4.11 9.71
C VAL A 128 7.78 -4.54 8.29
N TRP A 129 8.87 -3.98 7.77
CA TRP A 129 9.43 -4.37 6.47
C TRP A 129 10.30 -5.62 6.59
N ALA A 130 10.57 -6.30 5.48
CA ALA A 130 11.35 -7.54 5.50
C ALA A 130 12.85 -7.33 5.79
N ASP A 131 13.35 -6.10 5.72
CA ASP A 131 14.70 -5.71 6.17
C ASP A 131 14.79 -5.46 7.69
N GLY A 132 13.64 -5.46 8.38
CA GLY A 132 13.53 -5.23 9.82
C GLY A 132 13.19 -3.79 10.20
N GLU A 133 13.13 -2.86 9.24
CA GLU A 133 12.63 -1.52 9.51
C GLU A 133 11.17 -1.57 9.95
N GLN A 134 10.83 -0.75 10.95
CA GLN A 134 9.47 -0.71 11.48
C GLN A 134 8.99 0.72 11.65
N HIS A 135 7.72 0.93 11.36
CA HIS A 135 7.06 2.20 11.46
C HIS A 135 5.80 2.08 12.32
N THR A 136 5.72 2.84 13.40
CA THR A 136 4.58 2.83 14.33
C THR A 136 3.91 4.19 14.34
N ILE A 137 2.61 4.23 14.05
CA ILE A 137 1.83 5.47 14.01
C ILE A 137 0.50 5.27 14.75
N SER A 138 0.04 6.33 15.44
CA SER A 138 -1.32 6.41 15.95
C SER A 138 -2.34 6.44 14.80
N LEU A 139 -3.42 5.67 14.91
CA LEU A 139 -4.50 5.70 13.90
C LEU A 139 -5.25 7.04 13.85
N ALA A 140 -5.05 7.91 14.84
CA ALA A 140 -5.59 9.27 14.86
C ALA A 140 -4.75 10.28 14.05
N SER A 141 -3.49 9.98 13.75
CA SER A 141 -2.62 10.87 12.97
C SER A 141 -3.16 11.12 11.56
N GLN A 142 -2.91 12.31 11.01
CA GLN A 142 -3.37 12.73 9.66
C GLN A 142 -2.25 13.46 8.89
N GLN A 143 -0.99 13.09 9.09
CA GLN A 143 0.15 13.74 8.44
C GLN A 143 0.51 13.04 7.13
N TYR A 144 -0.24 13.32 6.05
CA TYR A 144 0.03 12.73 4.72
C TYR A 144 0.62 13.72 3.71
N GLU A 145 0.40 15.04 3.89
CA GLU A 145 0.65 16.04 2.84
C GLU A 145 2.13 16.31 2.52
N SER A 146 3.05 15.93 3.39
CA SER A 146 4.49 16.20 3.25
C SER A 146 5.38 14.97 3.24
N SER A 147 4.82 13.77 3.30
CA SER A 147 5.56 12.52 3.36
C SER A 147 5.71 11.87 1.97
N ILE A 148 6.81 11.17 1.79
CA ILE A 148 6.99 10.29 0.64
C ILE A 148 6.09 9.07 0.87
N GLU A 149 5.33 8.66 -0.15
CA GLU A 149 4.54 7.44 -0.10
C GLU A 149 5.45 6.20 -0.18
N ASP A 150 5.36 5.30 0.80
CA ASP A 150 6.12 4.05 0.82
C ASP A 150 5.42 2.94 0.02
N ALA A 151 4.13 3.10 -0.27
CA ALA A 151 3.34 2.19 -1.08
C ALA A 151 2.19 2.92 -1.79
N GLN A 152 1.62 2.26 -2.80
CA GLN A 152 0.40 2.75 -3.45
C GLN A 152 -0.83 2.11 -2.81
N PHE A 153 -1.76 2.94 -2.35
CA PHE A 153 -3.05 2.52 -1.83
C PHE A 153 -4.16 2.93 -2.78
N LEU A 154 -4.98 1.96 -3.21
CA LEU A 154 -6.10 2.17 -4.14
C LEU A 154 -7.42 1.82 -3.45
N PRO A 155 -8.01 2.73 -2.66
CA PRO A 155 -9.30 2.51 -2.03
C PRO A 155 -10.40 2.34 -3.08
N GLN A 156 -11.42 1.51 -2.78
CA GLN A 156 -12.54 1.25 -3.70
C GLN A 156 -13.20 2.55 -4.15
N LYS A 157 -13.47 3.48 -3.22
CA LYS A 157 -14.08 4.77 -3.53
C LYS A 157 -13.24 5.58 -4.52
N TYR A 158 -11.92 5.59 -4.36
CA TYR A 158 -11.02 6.27 -5.28
C TYR A 158 -11.12 5.70 -6.70
N ILE A 159 -11.13 4.35 -6.82
CA ILE A 159 -11.29 3.69 -8.11
C ILE A 159 -12.66 4.02 -8.74
N GLU A 160 -13.72 4.02 -7.93
CA GLU A 160 -15.07 4.40 -8.39
C GLU A 160 -15.11 5.85 -8.88
N ASP A 161 -14.49 6.78 -8.14
CA ASP A 161 -14.42 8.19 -8.49
C ASP A 161 -13.62 8.38 -9.80
N VAL A 162 -12.47 7.72 -9.95
CA VAL A 162 -11.67 7.73 -11.20
C VAL A 162 -12.44 7.15 -12.38
N CYS A 163 -13.19 6.06 -12.19
CA CYS A 163 -13.97 5.44 -13.24
C CYS A 163 -15.23 6.22 -13.63
N ASN A 164 -15.80 6.98 -12.70
CA ASN A 164 -17.00 7.79 -12.95
C ASN A 164 -16.67 9.18 -13.50
N ASP A 165 -15.49 9.69 -13.22
CA ASP A 165 -14.98 10.96 -13.72
C ASP A 165 -13.90 10.71 -14.78
N PHE A 166 -14.32 10.51 -16.03
CA PHE A 166 -13.41 10.43 -17.19
C PHE A 166 -12.77 11.79 -17.55
N GLY A 167 -13.01 12.83 -16.77
CA GLY A 167 -12.42 14.16 -16.92
C GLY A 167 -11.09 14.30 -16.17
N ASP A 168 -11.08 15.20 -15.17
CA ASP A 168 -9.85 15.68 -14.55
C ASP A 168 -9.10 14.64 -13.72
N ILE A 169 -9.81 13.77 -12.98
CA ILE A 169 -9.16 12.77 -12.10
C ILE A 169 -8.49 11.70 -12.95
N PHE A 170 -9.22 11.16 -13.93
CA PHE A 170 -8.68 10.15 -14.85
C PHE A 170 -7.47 10.67 -15.63
N GLN A 171 -7.55 11.91 -16.14
CA GLN A 171 -6.43 12.55 -16.85
C GLN A 171 -5.21 12.75 -15.95
N LYS A 172 -5.41 13.14 -14.69
CA LYS A 172 -4.31 13.24 -13.71
C LYS A 172 -3.61 11.92 -13.49
N GLU A 173 -4.35 10.81 -13.35
CA GLU A 173 -3.76 9.49 -13.15
C GLU A 173 -3.00 9.02 -14.40
N ILE A 174 -3.56 9.22 -15.60
CA ILE A 174 -2.83 8.95 -16.85
C ILE A 174 -1.53 9.78 -16.90
N ASN A 175 -1.60 11.07 -16.57
CA ASN A 175 -0.44 11.94 -16.58
C ASN A 175 0.65 11.49 -15.60
N LYS A 176 0.27 10.98 -14.41
CA LYS A 176 1.23 10.39 -13.45
C LYS A 176 1.93 9.17 -14.04
N VAL A 177 1.15 8.26 -14.65
CA VAL A 177 1.70 7.06 -15.29
C VAL A 177 2.65 7.44 -16.41
N ILE A 178 2.23 8.31 -17.35
CA ILE A 178 3.09 8.77 -18.44
C ILE A 178 4.38 9.39 -17.89
N PHE A 179 4.27 10.27 -16.89
CA PHE A 179 5.43 10.92 -16.28
C PHE A 179 6.38 9.91 -15.63
N SER A 180 5.87 8.82 -15.07
CA SER A 180 6.69 7.77 -14.46
C SER A 180 7.58 7.03 -15.47
N TYR A 181 7.17 6.96 -16.75
CA TYR A 181 7.93 6.35 -17.83
C TYR A 181 8.89 7.32 -18.54
N VAL A 182 8.82 8.61 -18.26
CA VAL A 182 9.79 9.58 -18.82
C VAL A 182 11.16 9.36 -18.18
N ASP A 183 12.23 9.36 -18.96
CA ASP A 183 13.59 9.24 -18.45
C ASP A 183 13.91 10.38 -17.46
N ARG A 184 14.64 10.07 -16.39
CA ARG A 184 15.02 11.06 -15.37
C ARG A 184 15.77 12.26 -15.95
N ASN A 185 16.62 12.03 -16.95
CA ASN A 185 17.37 13.10 -17.62
C ASN A 185 16.46 14.04 -18.42
N GLU A 186 15.31 13.52 -18.90
CA GLU A 186 14.35 14.32 -19.67
C GLU A 186 13.36 15.09 -18.79
N ARG A 187 13.18 14.67 -17.53
CA ARG A 187 12.26 15.35 -16.57
C ARG A 187 12.78 16.73 -16.17
N GLY A 188 14.11 16.90 -16.10
CA GLY A 188 14.69 18.12 -15.57
C GLY A 188 14.23 18.37 -14.12
N GLU A 189 13.74 19.59 -13.86
CA GLU A 189 13.20 20.01 -12.56
C GLU A 189 11.68 19.80 -12.45
N ALA A 190 11.01 19.29 -13.50
CA ALA A 190 9.58 19.08 -13.53
C ALA A 190 9.15 17.99 -12.52
N GLN A 191 8.12 18.25 -11.73
CA GLN A 191 7.57 17.32 -10.74
C GLN A 191 6.38 16.51 -11.29
N ASN A 192 5.80 16.96 -12.42
CA ASN A 192 4.67 16.29 -13.07
C ASN A 192 4.69 16.52 -14.58
N LEU A 193 3.84 15.75 -15.31
CA LEU A 193 3.78 15.83 -16.78
C LEU A 193 3.40 17.22 -17.28
N ASN A 194 2.49 17.92 -16.60
CA ASN A 194 2.04 19.24 -17.04
C ASN A 194 3.18 20.26 -16.98
N GLU A 195 3.99 20.23 -15.92
CA GLU A 195 5.19 21.08 -15.81
C GLU A 195 6.23 20.76 -16.88
N LEU A 196 6.42 19.44 -17.16
CA LEU A 196 7.34 19.01 -18.19
C LEU A 196 6.90 19.48 -19.58
N VAL A 197 5.61 19.33 -19.90
CA VAL A 197 5.03 19.80 -21.16
C VAL A 197 5.17 21.32 -21.26
N ALA A 198 4.81 22.07 -20.22
CA ALA A 198 4.94 23.52 -20.20
C ALA A 198 6.41 23.99 -20.37
N ALA A 199 7.36 23.29 -19.75
CA ALA A 199 8.78 23.60 -19.93
C ALA A 199 9.29 23.33 -21.34
N LYS A 200 8.82 22.25 -21.98
CA LYS A 200 9.22 21.88 -23.35
C LYS A 200 8.46 22.66 -24.45
N SER A 201 7.25 23.18 -24.19
CA SER A 201 6.47 23.97 -25.16
C SER A 201 6.89 25.44 -25.22
N LYS A 202 7.34 26.04 -24.11
CA LYS A 202 7.77 27.45 -24.06
C LYS A 202 8.76 27.86 -25.16
N PRO A 203 9.85 27.12 -25.46
CA PRO A 203 10.78 27.47 -26.52
C PRO A 203 10.13 27.49 -27.90
N LEU A 204 9.23 26.52 -28.16
CA LEU A 204 8.53 26.41 -29.44
C LEU A 204 7.49 27.53 -29.68
N GLU A 205 6.82 27.99 -28.62
CA GLU A 205 5.90 29.12 -28.71
C GLU A 205 6.63 30.43 -29.04
N ILE A 206 7.86 30.60 -28.56
CA ILE A 206 8.68 31.77 -28.87
C ILE A 206 9.17 31.74 -30.33
N GLU A 207 9.48 30.56 -30.87
CA GLU A 207 9.86 30.40 -32.28
C GLU A 207 8.70 30.65 -33.26
N ILE A 208 7.47 30.38 -32.86
CA ILE A 208 6.28 30.60 -33.71
C ILE A 208 5.85 32.08 -33.73
N GLN A 209 6.22 32.87 -32.70
CA GLN A 209 5.86 34.28 -32.59
C GLN A 209 6.89 35.23 -33.24
N ASN A 210 8.02 34.73 -33.71
CA ASN A 210 9.06 35.45 -34.47
C ASN A 210 8.98 35.10 -35.94
#